data_56617a4bf1b19c9c2cad7b1cd49c027f
#
_entry.id   56617a4bf1b19c9c2cad7b1cd49c027f
#
_cell.length_a   1.000
_cell.length_b   1.000
_cell.length_c   1.000
_cell.angle_alpha   90.00
_cell.angle_beta   90.00
_cell.angle_gamma   90.00
#
_symmetry.space_group_name_H-M   'P 1'
#
loop_
_entity.id
_entity.type
_entity.pdbx_description
1 polymer ?
#
loop_
_entity_poly.entity_id
_entity_poly.type
_entity_poly.pdbx_seq_one_letter_code
_entity_poly.pdbx_strand_id
1 'polypeptide(L)'
;MKQLGNQDAGFVYNETPTTPMHIAGLGIYDQSTAPGGRLGHKDIIKYVQDRIHLAPIFRYKFVEVPFGLDKPYWIEDPNFDIEFHIRHIALPHPGDWRQLCILVSRLNSRPLDFNRPLWEAYIIEGLDNIEGLPKGSFAIMVKVHHSIVDGASGQSVFGALHDLTPDATPSVPDKPLTVERIPTSMELIGRALPNMLTRPLSQTSSFYKKAPNLIRNAIRLYTGDLQSGCKLRVPQTRFNHSISPHRVFEGTHFPLDDIKYIKNAVGQGTTVNDVMLNIVAGGMRKYLASHNEQPEESMCAMLPQDIRTEATRTQVGNQVGGIFADLHTDIDNPIDRLVAIHESTNLAKNLAVEMDTAAVVQNYMGGFFNPRMGRRFNRLLQKSRLMERFGPFACNTLVTNVPGPNFPLYHAGAQMVAYWGIPPLLDCLGLGHAIFSYCGKISLSAMADREMMPDPDFYISCLNAAYEESLQAAKQYEADLKKKSEEKETAPKKRAIKRAASSSSSKTKEEPVAETAEAPKPARKRAARKASSSSKKAAEAPAAEAAATVSKDKEASVA
;
A
#
# COMPACT_ATOMS: atom_id res chain seq x y z
N MET A 1 -15.88 -16.39 -18.91
CA MET A 1 -14.50 -16.89 -18.71
C MET A 1 -13.49 -15.81 -19.01
N LYS A 2 -12.56 -15.47 -18.09
CA LYS A 2 -11.54 -14.41 -18.23
C LYS A 2 -10.16 -14.99 -17.89
N GLN A 3 -9.15 -14.77 -18.75
CA GLN A 3 -7.78 -15.21 -18.46
C GLN A 3 -7.10 -14.28 -17.46
N LEU A 4 -6.29 -14.84 -16.54
CA LEU A 4 -5.54 -14.07 -15.55
C LEU A 4 -4.53 -13.13 -16.20
N GLY A 5 -4.37 -11.97 -15.61
CA GLY A 5 -3.27 -11.05 -15.89
C GLY A 5 -1.91 -11.68 -15.57
N ASN A 6 -0.83 -11.05 -16.03
CA ASN A 6 0.53 -11.55 -15.73
C ASN A 6 0.81 -11.50 -14.23
N GLN A 7 0.48 -10.38 -13.60
CA GLN A 7 0.73 -10.17 -12.17
C GLN A 7 -0.16 -11.05 -11.31
N ASP A 8 -1.45 -11.20 -11.67
CA ASP A 8 -2.39 -12.08 -10.96
C ASP A 8 -1.91 -13.54 -11.01
N ALA A 9 -1.46 -14.00 -12.18
CA ALA A 9 -0.87 -15.33 -12.35
C ALA A 9 0.43 -15.47 -11.53
N GLY A 10 1.22 -14.40 -11.42
CA GLY A 10 2.44 -14.35 -10.62
C GLY A 10 2.18 -14.64 -9.15
N PHE A 11 1.14 -14.08 -8.55
CA PHE A 11 0.74 -14.41 -7.17
C PHE A 11 0.44 -15.89 -6.99
N VAL A 12 -0.31 -16.48 -7.93
CA VAL A 12 -0.64 -17.91 -7.91
C VAL A 12 0.60 -18.81 -8.03
N TYR A 13 1.57 -18.41 -8.88
CA TYR A 13 2.76 -19.23 -9.13
C TYR A 13 3.82 -19.12 -8.04
N ASN A 14 3.86 -17.99 -7.35
CA ASN A 14 4.79 -17.76 -6.24
C ASN A 14 4.26 -18.30 -4.90
N GLU A 15 2.99 -18.71 -4.84
CA GLU A 15 2.43 -19.31 -3.63
C GLU A 15 3.07 -20.66 -3.30
N THR A 16 3.41 -20.80 -2.01
CA THR A 16 3.90 -22.07 -1.43
C THR A 16 3.15 -22.34 -0.13
N PRO A 17 3.25 -23.55 0.43
CA PRO A 17 2.61 -23.87 1.71
C PRO A 17 3.06 -22.97 2.88
N THR A 18 4.27 -22.42 2.82
CA THR A 18 4.82 -21.52 3.84
C THR A 18 4.60 -20.04 3.50
N THR A 19 4.32 -19.72 2.23
CA THR A 19 4.08 -18.36 1.74
C THR A 19 2.75 -18.27 0.99
N PRO A 20 1.60 -18.42 1.69
CA PRO A 20 0.31 -18.20 1.04
C PRO A 20 0.20 -16.74 0.59
N MET A 21 -0.28 -16.55 -0.65
CA MET A 21 -0.35 -15.23 -1.30
C MET A 21 -1.74 -14.60 -1.14
N HIS A 22 -2.26 -14.60 0.06
CA HIS A 22 -3.50 -13.89 0.39
C HIS A 22 -3.21 -12.69 1.30
N ILE A 23 -4.06 -11.70 1.19
CA ILE A 23 -4.20 -10.59 2.13
C ILE A 23 -5.42 -10.84 3.01
N ALA A 24 -5.45 -10.22 4.17
CA ALA A 24 -6.64 -10.24 4.98
C ALA A 24 -6.92 -8.88 5.61
N GLY A 25 -8.15 -8.72 6.09
CA GLY A 25 -8.57 -7.57 6.88
C GLY A 25 -9.38 -8.04 8.07
N LEU A 26 -9.17 -7.41 9.20
CA LEU A 26 -9.88 -7.65 10.45
C LEU A 26 -10.67 -6.39 10.80
N GLY A 27 -11.99 -6.42 10.65
CA GLY A 27 -12.91 -5.37 11.08
C GLY A 27 -13.58 -5.76 12.39
N ILE A 28 -13.75 -4.81 13.31
CA ILE A 28 -14.55 -5.00 14.53
C ILE A 28 -15.79 -4.14 14.42
N TYR A 29 -16.94 -4.71 14.78
CA TYR A 29 -18.25 -4.12 14.58
C TYR A 29 -19.04 -4.06 15.88
N ASP A 30 -19.70 -2.92 16.11
CA ASP A 30 -20.67 -2.71 17.17
C ASP A 30 -22.05 -3.10 16.68
N GLN A 31 -22.57 -4.25 17.15
CA GLN A 31 -23.89 -4.70 16.75
C GLN A 31 -25.06 -3.91 17.38
N SER A 32 -24.79 -3.09 18.40
CA SER A 32 -25.84 -2.30 19.07
C SER A 32 -26.50 -1.28 18.12
N THR A 33 -25.80 -0.90 17.05
CA THR A 33 -26.31 -0.01 16.00
C THR A 33 -27.18 -0.69 14.96
N ALA A 34 -27.18 -2.02 14.91
CA ALA A 34 -27.97 -2.80 13.97
C ALA A 34 -29.46 -2.80 14.34
N PRO A 35 -30.37 -3.00 13.38
CA PRO A 35 -31.80 -3.15 13.65
C PRO A 35 -32.07 -4.23 14.70
N GLY A 36 -32.71 -3.86 15.80
CA GLY A 36 -32.95 -4.77 16.94
C GLY A 36 -31.77 -4.94 17.91
N GLY A 37 -30.64 -4.23 17.70
CA GLY A 37 -29.48 -4.21 18.60
C GLY A 37 -28.67 -5.51 18.65
N ARG A 38 -28.93 -6.46 17.76
CA ARG A 38 -28.24 -7.75 17.69
C ARG A 38 -28.25 -8.29 16.25
N LEU A 39 -27.13 -8.87 15.83
CA LEU A 39 -26.99 -9.58 14.56
C LEU A 39 -26.64 -11.04 14.80
N GLY A 40 -27.40 -11.94 14.17
CA GLY A 40 -27.04 -13.35 14.08
C GLY A 40 -26.09 -13.60 12.91
N HIS A 41 -25.31 -14.68 12.98
CA HIS A 41 -24.44 -15.08 11.86
C HIS A 41 -25.19 -15.30 10.55
N LYS A 42 -26.46 -15.76 10.61
CA LYS A 42 -27.31 -15.94 9.41
C LYS A 42 -27.70 -14.60 8.78
N ASP A 43 -27.89 -13.56 9.55
CA ASP A 43 -28.19 -12.21 9.05
C ASP A 43 -27.00 -11.65 8.28
N ILE A 44 -25.78 -11.90 8.78
CA ILE A 44 -24.53 -11.51 8.11
C ILE A 44 -24.35 -12.29 6.80
N ILE A 45 -24.58 -13.61 6.80
CA ILE A 45 -24.50 -14.43 5.58
C ILE A 45 -25.50 -13.93 4.54
N LYS A 46 -26.76 -13.70 4.96
CA LYS A 46 -27.80 -13.17 4.06
C LYS A 46 -27.40 -11.80 3.50
N TYR A 47 -26.88 -10.91 4.34
CA TYR A 47 -26.41 -9.61 3.90
C TYR A 47 -25.33 -9.68 2.82
N VAL A 48 -24.35 -10.57 2.96
CA VAL A 48 -23.30 -10.80 1.95
C VAL A 48 -23.88 -11.44 0.70
N GLN A 49 -24.79 -12.41 0.85
CA GLN A 49 -25.46 -13.09 -0.27
C GLN A 49 -26.25 -12.10 -1.14
N ASP A 50 -26.96 -11.18 -0.51
CA ASP A 50 -27.74 -10.15 -1.21
C ASP A 50 -26.86 -9.15 -1.99
N ARG A 51 -25.57 -9.03 -1.65
CA ARG A 51 -24.61 -8.06 -2.22
C ARG A 51 -23.50 -8.67 -3.07
N ILE A 52 -23.32 -9.98 -3.09
CA ILE A 52 -22.22 -10.64 -3.80
C ILE A 52 -22.21 -10.35 -5.31
N HIS A 53 -23.36 -9.97 -5.87
CA HIS A 53 -23.49 -9.55 -7.26
C HIS A 53 -22.76 -8.24 -7.56
N LEU A 54 -22.49 -7.38 -6.54
CA LEU A 54 -21.71 -6.16 -6.65
C LEU A 54 -20.20 -6.45 -6.80
N ALA A 55 -19.77 -7.65 -6.40
CA ALA A 55 -18.39 -8.11 -6.50
C ALA A 55 -18.34 -9.52 -7.15
N PRO A 56 -18.63 -9.65 -8.46
CA PRO A 56 -18.77 -10.96 -9.13
C PRO A 56 -17.51 -11.84 -9.03
N ILE A 57 -16.33 -11.23 -8.83
CA ILE A 57 -15.06 -11.96 -8.70
C ILE A 57 -15.06 -12.96 -7.53
N PHE A 58 -15.86 -12.72 -6.49
CA PHE A 58 -16.02 -13.65 -5.36
C PHE A 58 -16.77 -14.94 -5.70
N ARG A 59 -17.36 -15.01 -6.88
CA ARG A 59 -18.00 -16.23 -7.38
C ARG A 59 -17.12 -16.97 -8.38
N TYR A 60 -15.97 -16.41 -8.73
CA TYR A 60 -15.07 -17.00 -9.72
C TYR A 60 -14.06 -17.93 -9.07
N LYS A 61 -13.96 -19.14 -9.62
CA LYS A 61 -12.91 -20.07 -9.28
C LYS A 61 -11.80 -20.11 -10.31
N PHE A 62 -10.69 -20.58 -9.87
CA PHE A 62 -9.47 -20.75 -10.65
C PHE A 62 -9.51 -22.06 -11.45
N VAL A 63 -9.22 -21.99 -12.74
CA VAL A 63 -9.11 -23.16 -13.61
C VAL A 63 -7.77 -23.16 -14.33
N GLU A 64 -6.94 -24.15 -14.02
CA GLU A 64 -5.64 -24.34 -14.67
C GLU A 64 -5.81 -24.89 -16.10
N VAL A 65 -4.96 -24.37 -17.01
CA VAL A 65 -4.80 -24.98 -18.33
C VAL A 65 -4.01 -26.29 -18.17
N PRO A 66 -4.48 -27.41 -18.77
CA PRO A 66 -3.78 -28.68 -18.68
C PRO A 66 -2.30 -28.55 -19.06
N PHE A 67 -1.44 -29.28 -18.36
CA PHE A 67 0.01 -29.26 -18.52
C PHE A 67 0.67 -27.89 -18.25
N GLY A 68 -0.11 -26.88 -17.79
CA GLY A 68 0.37 -25.50 -17.61
C GLY A 68 0.83 -24.86 -18.91
N LEU A 69 0.19 -25.18 -20.02
CA LEU A 69 0.52 -24.66 -21.34
C LEU A 69 0.27 -23.15 -21.48
N ASP A 70 -0.66 -22.63 -20.68
CA ASP A 70 -1.01 -21.21 -20.66
C ASP A 70 -1.41 -20.75 -19.25
N LYS A 71 -1.61 -19.43 -19.09
CA LYS A 71 -2.13 -18.84 -17.87
C LYS A 71 -3.53 -19.34 -17.56
N PRO A 72 -3.88 -19.46 -16.28
CA PRO A 72 -5.19 -19.93 -15.84
C PRO A 72 -6.33 -18.97 -16.22
N TYR A 73 -7.54 -19.42 -15.98
CA TYR A 73 -8.75 -18.67 -16.21
C TYR A 73 -9.59 -18.55 -14.94
N TRP A 74 -10.24 -17.39 -14.78
CA TRP A 74 -11.34 -17.18 -13.88
C TRP A 74 -12.65 -17.62 -14.56
N ILE A 75 -13.38 -18.49 -13.88
CA ILE A 75 -14.67 -19.04 -14.34
C ILE A 75 -15.64 -18.95 -13.19
N GLU A 76 -16.87 -18.52 -13.43
CA GLU A 76 -17.91 -18.54 -12.42
C GLU A 76 -18.12 -19.97 -11.92
N ASP A 77 -18.12 -20.16 -10.58
CA ASP A 77 -18.29 -21.49 -9.99
C ASP A 77 -19.76 -21.90 -10.03
N PRO A 78 -20.13 -22.96 -10.81
CA PRO A 78 -21.50 -23.43 -10.85
C PRO A 78 -21.99 -24.03 -9.52
N ASN A 79 -21.04 -24.41 -8.65
CA ASN A 79 -21.31 -25.00 -7.34
C ASN A 79 -20.96 -24.05 -6.20
N PHE A 80 -21.08 -22.73 -6.45
CA PHE A 80 -20.79 -21.74 -5.43
C PHE A 80 -21.71 -21.91 -4.21
N ASP A 81 -21.09 -22.03 -3.05
CA ASP A 81 -21.76 -22.17 -1.76
C ASP A 81 -21.21 -21.12 -0.79
N ILE A 82 -22.04 -20.14 -0.44
CA ILE A 82 -21.63 -19.05 0.43
C ILE A 82 -21.34 -19.51 1.86
N GLU A 83 -22.02 -20.54 2.35
CA GLU A 83 -21.82 -21.05 3.72
C GLU A 83 -20.46 -21.74 3.86
N PHE A 84 -19.89 -22.23 2.76
CA PHE A 84 -18.51 -22.72 2.76
C PHE A 84 -17.52 -21.58 2.99
N HIS A 85 -17.78 -20.41 2.42
CA HIS A 85 -16.88 -19.27 2.47
C HIS A 85 -17.00 -18.45 3.75
N ILE A 86 -18.19 -18.39 4.36
CA ILE A 86 -18.42 -17.62 5.59
C ILE A 86 -18.58 -18.59 6.75
N ARG A 87 -17.65 -18.51 7.70
CA ARG A 87 -17.60 -19.40 8.86
C ARG A 87 -17.80 -18.62 10.14
N HIS A 88 -18.46 -19.25 11.10
CA HIS A 88 -18.73 -18.69 12.42
C HIS A 88 -17.83 -19.34 13.48
N ILE A 89 -17.16 -18.53 14.29
CA ILE A 89 -16.22 -18.95 15.33
C ILE A 89 -16.48 -18.10 16.57
N ALA A 90 -16.38 -18.69 17.75
CA ALA A 90 -16.37 -17.96 19.01
C ALA A 90 -14.97 -18.03 19.66
N LEU A 91 -14.53 -16.92 20.24
CA LEU A 91 -13.32 -16.93 21.06
C LEU A 91 -13.56 -17.73 22.36
N PRO A 92 -12.56 -18.45 22.85
CA PRO A 92 -12.65 -19.04 24.18
C PRO A 92 -12.68 -17.94 25.25
N HIS A 93 -13.31 -18.23 26.40
CA HIS A 93 -13.22 -17.31 27.55
C HIS A 93 -11.76 -17.11 27.98
N PRO A 94 -11.29 -15.88 28.27
CA PRO A 94 -12.06 -14.65 28.53
C PRO A 94 -12.41 -13.82 27.27
N GLY A 95 -11.96 -14.12 26.06
CA GLY A 95 -12.27 -13.34 24.86
C GLY A 95 -11.52 -12.01 24.80
N ASP A 96 -10.23 -12.05 25.09
CA ASP A 96 -9.34 -10.90 25.09
C ASP A 96 -8.67 -10.66 23.72
N TRP A 97 -7.96 -9.53 23.60
CA TRP A 97 -7.25 -9.15 22.37
C TRP A 97 -6.18 -10.18 21.97
N ARG A 98 -5.45 -10.74 22.92
CA ARG A 98 -4.42 -11.75 22.65
C ARG A 98 -5.01 -13.01 22.03
N GLN A 99 -6.16 -13.48 22.52
CA GLN A 99 -6.85 -14.63 21.95
C GLN A 99 -7.34 -14.36 20.53
N LEU A 100 -7.84 -13.15 20.26
CA LEU A 100 -8.22 -12.72 18.92
C LEU A 100 -6.99 -12.74 18.00
N CYS A 101 -5.87 -12.17 18.40
CA CYS A 101 -4.63 -12.15 17.61
C CYS A 101 -4.10 -13.57 17.31
N ILE A 102 -4.15 -14.47 18.30
CA ILE A 102 -3.78 -15.88 18.11
C ILE A 102 -4.71 -16.57 17.09
N LEU A 103 -6.01 -16.34 17.19
CA LEU A 103 -6.97 -16.90 16.23
C LEU A 103 -6.73 -16.36 14.83
N VAL A 104 -6.62 -15.04 14.66
CA VAL A 104 -6.37 -14.36 13.39
C VAL A 104 -5.09 -14.89 12.73
N SER A 105 -4.00 -15.01 13.48
CA SER A 105 -2.73 -15.52 12.95
C SER A 105 -2.84 -16.98 12.49
N ARG A 106 -3.57 -17.83 13.20
CA ARG A 106 -3.81 -19.24 12.82
C ARG A 106 -4.70 -19.36 11.58
N LEU A 107 -5.73 -18.52 11.46
CA LEU A 107 -6.58 -18.47 10.26
C LEU A 107 -5.79 -17.95 9.06
N ASN A 108 -4.96 -16.93 9.27
CA ASN A 108 -4.13 -16.36 8.21
C ASN A 108 -3.00 -17.30 7.76
N SER A 109 -2.53 -18.21 8.61
CA SER A 109 -1.49 -19.19 8.25
C SER A 109 -1.97 -20.25 7.24
N ARG A 110 -3.28 -20.47 7.15
CA ARG A 110 -3.85 -21.53 6.29
C ARG A 110 -3.98 -21.05 4.86
N PRO A 111 -3.49 -21.80 3.86
CA PRO A 111 -3.73 -21.47 2.45
C PRO A 111 -5.22 -21.58 2.10
N LEU A 112 -5.62 -20.91 1.02
CA LEU A 112 -6.96 -21.01 0.43
C LEU A 112 -7.07 -22.26 -0.46
N ASP A 113 -8.29 -22.81 -0.59
CA ASP A 113 -8.57 -23.95 -1.46
C ASP A 113 -8.71 -23.49 -2.93
N PHE A 114 -7.77 -23.87 -3.78
CA PHE A 114 -7.77 -23.54 -5.22
C PHE A 114 -8.90 -24.20 -6.04
N ASN A 115 -9.64 -25.14 -5.46
CA ASN A 115 -10.81 -25.75 -6.12
C ASN A 115 -12.09 -24.92 -5.98
N ARG A 116 -12.04 -23.84 -5.20
CA ARG A 116 -13.16 -22.95 -4.91
C ARG A 116 -12.78 -21.50 -5.21
N PRO A 117 -13.72 -20.55 -5.16
CA PRO A 117 -13.39 -19.12 -5.15
C PRO A 117 -12.41 -18.80 -4.02
N LEU A 118 -11.35 -18.02 -4.34
CA LEU A 118 -10.16 -17.88 -3.48
C LEU A 118 -10.34 -16.82 -2.38
N TRP A 119 -11.37 -17.00 -1.55
CA TRP A 119 -11.62 -16.15 -0.38
C TRP A 119 -12.31 -16.93 0.74
N GLU A 120 -12.17 -16.46 1.96
CA GLU A 120 -12.85 -16.94 3.16
C GLU A 120 -13.14 -15.75 4.09
N ALA A 121 -14.27 -15.79 4.77
CA ALA A 121 -14.62 -14.85 5.82
C ALA A 121 -14.92 -15.60 7.13
N TYR A 122 -14.56 -14.98 8.24
CA TYR A 122 -14.77 -15.55 9.57
C TYR A 122 -15.48 -14.53 10.44
N ILE A 123 -16.68 -14.85 10.87
CA ILE A 123 -17.43 -14.10 11.89
C ILE A 123 -16.94 -14.61 13.24
N ILE A 124 -16.36 -13.72 14.04
CA ILE A 124 -15.72 -14.07 15.32
C ILE A 124 -16.49 -13.37 16.43
N GLU A 125 -17.13 -14.13 17.30
CA GLU A 125 -17.86 -13.65 18.48
C GLU A 125 -17.04 -13.84 19.77
N GLY A 126 -17.51 -13.26 20.88
CA GLY A 126 -16.90 -13.42 22.20
C GLY A 126 -15.74 -12.47 22.45
N LEU A 127 -15.84 -11.22 21.96
CA LEU A 127 -14.83 -10.17 22.14
C LEU A 127 -15.10 -9.34 23.43
N ASP A 128 -15.68 -9.96 24.46
CA ASP A 128 -16.26 -9.24 25.60
C ASP A 128 -15.24 -8.61 26.55
N ASN A 129 -13.98 -9.06 26.51
CA ASN A 129 -12.88 -8.56 27.36
C ASN A 129 -11.78 -7.82 26.55
N ILE A 130 -12.14 -7.25 25.41
CA ILE A 130 -11.25 -6.34 24.70
C ILE A 130 -11.57 -4.91 25.15
N GLU A 131 -10.59 -4.27 25.76
CA GLU A 131 -10.72 -2.92 26.28
C GLU A 131 -11.07 -1.90 25.17
N GLY A 132 -11.98 -0.99 25.48
CA GLY A 132 -12.41 0.07 24.55
C GLY A 132 -13.41 -0.37 23.48
N LEU A 133 -13.85 -1.63 23.45
CA LEU A 133 -14.90 -2.09 22.57
C LEU A 133 -16.29 -2.04 23.24
N PRO A 134 -17.36 -1.69 22.49
CA PRO A 134 -18.73 -1.85 22.96
C PRO A 134 -19.03 -3.32 23.28
N LYS A 135 -19.88 -3.54 24.30
CA LYS A 135 -20.31 -4.90 24.67
C LYS A 135 -21.07 -5.57 23.52
N GLY A 136 -20.79 -6.86 23.31
CA GLY A 136 -21.40 -7.63 22.23
C GLY A 136 -20.78 -7.34 20.86
N SER A 137 -19.65 -6.62 20.79
CA SER A 137 -18.91 -6.47 19.55
C SER A 137 -18.48 -7.82 18.99
N PHE A 138 -18.45 -7.90 17.65
CA PHE A 138 -17.95 -9.07 16.92
C PHE A 138 -16.91 -8.63 15.90
N ALA A 139 -16.06 -9.54 15.45
CA ALA A 139 -15.13 -9.26 14.38
C ALA A 139 -15.49 -10.02 13.10
N ILE A 140 -15.18 -9.44 11.95
CA ILE A 140 -15.16 -10.13 10.67
C ILE A 140 -13.73 -10.08 10.13
N MET A 141 -13.13 -11.26 9.98
CA MET A 141 -11.87 -11.40 9.25
C MET A 141 -12.17 -11.88 7.84
N VAL A 142 -11.81 -11.09 6.84
CA VAL A 142 -11.92 -11.47 5.42
C VAL A 142 -10.53 -11.75 4.88
N LYS A 143 -10.35 -12.93 4.31
CA LYS A 143 -9.10 -13.40 3.70
C LYS A 143 -9.34 -13.60 2.21
N VAL A 144 -8.53 -12.98 1.37
CA VAL A 144 -8.68 -12.98 -0.09
C VAL A 144 -7.34 -13.21 -0.76
N HIS A 145 -7.26 -14.09 -1.74
CA HIS A 145 -6.04 -14.30 -2.51
C HIS A 145 -5.69 -13.06 -3.32
N HIS A 146 -4.42 -12.67 -3.35
CA HIS A 146 -3.96 -11.43 -3.98
C HIS A 146 -4.22 -11.38 -5.50
N SER A 147 -4.41 -12.54 -6.13
CA SER A 147 -4.78 -12.61 -7.56
C SER A 147 -6.21 -12.16 -7.87
N ILE A 148 -7.10 -12.09 -6.87
CA ILE A 148 -8.50 -11.65 -7.06
C ILE A 148 -8.63 -10.14 -6.86
N VAL A 149 -7.87 -9.57 -5.92
CA VAL A 149 -8.07 -8.21 -5.43
C VAL A 149 -6.78 -7.43 -5.59
N ASP A 150 -6.83 -6.42 -6.43
CA ASP A 150 -5.83 -5.35 -6.44
C ASP A 150 -6.22 -4.22 -5.47
N GLY A 151 -5.31 -3.27 -5.22
CA GLY A 151 -5.56 -2.18 -4.28
C GLY A 151 -6.83 -1.38 -4.57
N ALA A 152 -7.20 -1.14 -5.84
CA ALA A 152 -8.41 -0.41 -6.22
C ALA A 152 -9.65 -1.31 -6.20
N SER A 153 -9.53 -2.58 -6.65
CA SER A 153 -10.62 -3.55 -6.52
C SER A 153 -10.90 -3.91 -5.07
N GLY A 154 -9.87 -3.89 -4.20
CA GLY A 154 -10.02 -4.08 -2.77
C GLY A 154 -10.92 -3.01 -2.14
N GLN A 155 -10.75 -1.75 -2.51
CA GLN A 155 -11.64 -0.67 -2.07
C GLN A 155 -13.07 -0.84 -2.59
N SER A 156 -13.25 -1.29 -3.84
CA SER A 156 -14.57 -1.57 -4.41
C SER A 156 -15.28 -2.73 -3.70
N VAL A 157 -14.55 -3.79 -3.38
CA VAL A 157 -15.05 -4.94 -2.61
C VAL A 157 -15.41 -4.52 -1.19
N PHE A 158 -14.53 -3.75 -0.54
CA PHE A 158 -14.79 -3.20 0.78
C PHE A 158 -16.05 -2.33 0.79
N GLY A 159 -16.22 -1.46 -0.23
CA GLY A 159 -17.41 -0.65 -0.43
C GLY A 159 -18.68 -1.48 -0.73
N ALA A 160 -18.57 -2.61 -1.46
CA ALA A 160 -19.71 -3.49 -1.73
C ALA A 160 -20.22 -4.22 -0.48
N LEU A 161 -19.35 -4.46 0.50
CA LEU A 161 -19.67 -5.13 1.76
C LEU A 161 -20.05 -4.18 2.90
N HIS A 162 -20.07 -2.86 2.67
CA HIS A 162 -20.40 -1.88 3.69
C HIS A 162 -21.38 -0.84 3.16
N ASP A 163 -22.25 -0.40 4.03
CA ASP A 163 -23.20 0.69 3.80
C ASP A 163 -22.74 1.97 4.50
N LEU A 164 -23.27 3.12 4.08
CA LEU A 164 -23.00 4.43 4.69
C LEU A 164 -23.95 4.74 5.87
N THR A 165 -25.04 3.98 5.98
CA THR A 165 -26.06 4.13 7.02
C THR A 165 -26.45 2.75 7.57
N PRO A 166 -26.94 2.67 8.83
CA PRO A 166 -27.34 1.39 9.40
C PRO A 166 -28.58 0.78 8.73
N ASP A 167 -29.43 1.57 8.12
CA ASP A 167 -30.73 1.16 7.54
C ASP A 167 -30.69 0.98 6.02
N ALA A 168 -29.50 0.76 5.45
CA ALA A 168 -29.38 0.63 4.01
C ALA A 168 -30.07 -0.62 3.47
N THR A 169 -30.91 -0.44 2.46
CA THR A 169 -31.62 -1.54 1.79
C THR A 169 -30.69 -2.24 0.80
N PRO A 170 -30.79 -3.60 0.69
CA PRO A 170 -30.01 -4.35 -0.30
C PRO A 170 -30.36 -3.91 -1.72
N SER A 171 -29.34 -3.77 -2.57
CA SER A 171 -29.59 -3.60 -3.99
C SER A 171 -30.02 -4.93 -4.61
N VAL A 172 -31.06 -4.90 -5.44
CA VAL A 172 -31.52 -6.10 -6.16
C VAL A 172 -30.73 -6.20 -7.46
N PRO A 173 -30.19 -7.36 -7.84
CA PRO A 173 -29.49 -7.52 -9.11
C PRO A 173 -30.44 -7.29 -10.30
N ASP A 174 -30.03 -6.44 -11.24
CA ASP A 174 -30.82 -6.12 -12.45
C ASP A 174 -31.01 -7.31 -13.38
N LYS A 175 -30.18 -8.32 -13.28
CA LYS A 175 -30.20 -9.50 -14.16
C LYS A 175 -29.98 -10.79 -13.36
N PRO A 176 -30.68 -11.86 -13.71
CA PRO A 176 -30.39 -13.18 -13.14
C PRO A 176 -28.94 -13.57 -13.49
N LEU A 177 -28.24 -14.14 -12.52
CA LEU A 177 -26.89 -14.62 -12.68
C LEU A 177 -26.90 -15.83 -13.65
N THR A 178 -26.21 -15.67 -14.79
CA THR A 178 -26.03 -16.77 -15.74
C THR A 178 -24.73 -17.49 -15.43
N VAL A 179 -24.85 -18.76 -15.04
CA VAL A 179 -23.69 -19.59 -14.72
C VAL A 179 -23.04 -20.11 -16.01
N GLU A 180 -21.77 -19.80 -16.22
CA GLU A 180 -21.01 -20.31 -17.35
C GLU A 180 -20.64 -21.79 -17.15
N ARG A 181 -20.67 -22.56 -18.25
CA ARG A 181 -20.19 -23.95 -18.26
C ARG A 181 -18.66 -23.99 -18.03
N ILE A 182 -18.20 -24.93 -17.23
CA ILE A 182 -16.76 -25.20 -17.09
C ILE A 182 -16.22 -25.72 -18.43
N PRO A 183 -15.18 -25.10 -19.02
CA PRO A 183 -14.59 -25.56 -20.27
C PRO A 183 -13.93 -26.93 -20.10
N THR A 184 -13.95 -27.72 -21.14
CA THR A 184 -13.25 -29.01 -21.19
C THR A 184 -11.74 -28.80 -21.30
N SER A 185 -10.95 -29.81 -20.90
CA SER A 185 -9.51 -29.79 -21.04
C SER A 185 -9.05 -29.56 -22.49
N MET A 186 -9.77 -30.09 -23.47
CA MET A 186 -9.46 -29.91 -24.90
C MET A 186 -9.72 -28.47 -25.36
N GLU A 187 -10.77 -27.83 -24.90
CA GLU A 187 -11.05 -26.42 -25.20
C GLU A 187 -9.95 -25.50 -24.62
N LEU A 188 -9.49 -25.78 -23.41
CA LEU A 188 -8.40 -25.02 -22.79
C LEU A 188 -7.08 -25.22 -23.53
N ILE A 189 -6.76 -26.43 -23.97
CA ILE A 189 -5.56 -26.73 -24.77
C ILE A 189 -5.66 -26.02 -26.13
N GLY A 190 -6.80 -26.11 -26.80
CA GLY A 190 -7.01 -25.44 -28.09
C GLY A 190 -6.80 -23.92 -28.03
N ARG A 191 -7.21 -23.28 -26.94
CA ARG A 191 -6.98 -21.84 -26.68
C ARG A 191 -5.52 -21.53 -26.31
N ALA A 192 -4.81 -22.47 -25.68
CA ALA A 192 -3.43 -22.29 -25.28
C ALA A 192 -2.42 -22.36 -26.44
N LEU A 193 -2.69 -23.19 -27.45
CA LEU A 193 -1.77 -23.42 -28.57
C LEU A 193 -1.35 -22.14 -29.31
N PRO A 194 -2.27 -21.25 -29.76
CA PRO A 194 -1.88 -19.99 -30.40
C PRO A 194 -1.04 -19.11 -29.47
N ASN A 195 -1.42 -19.03 -28.20
CA ASN A 195 -0.72 -18.23 -27.19
C ASN A 195 0.72 -18.72 -26.95
N MET A 196 0.91 -20.04 -26.97
CA MET A 196 2.23 -20.66 -26.78
C MET A 196 3.22 -20.31 -27.91
N LEU A 197 2.71 -20.13 -29.14
CA LEU A 197 3.52 -19.74 -30.29
C LEU A 197 3.81 -18.24 -30.36
N THR A 198 2.84 -17.41 -30.00
CA THR A 198 2.92 -15.95 -30.17
C THR A 198 3.53 -15.21 -28.97
N ARG A 199 3.32 -15.69 -27.74
CA ARG A 199 3.80 -15.02 -26.52
C ARG A 199 5.31 -14.92 -26.39
N PRO A 200 6.11 -15.97 -26.65
CA PRO A 200 7.57 -15.84 -26.58
C PRO A 200 8.10 -14.73 -27.47
N LEU A 201 7.54 -14.60 -28.67
CA LEU A 201 7.93 -13.57 -29.65
C LEU A 201 7.54 -12.15 -29.18
N SER A 202 6.35 -11.98 -28.62
CA SER A 202 5.89 -10.68 -28.13
C SER A 202 6.63 -10.25 -26.86
N GLN A 203 6.93 -11.16 -25.95
CA GLN A 203 7.68 -10.87 -24.73
C GLN A 203 9.14 -10.56 -25.02
N THR A 204 9.81 -11.33 -25.87
CA THR A 204 11.17 -11.03 -26.33
C THR A 204 11.23 -9.68 -27.04
N SER A 205 10.31 -9.38 -27.93
CA SER A 205 10.21 -8.08 -28.62
C SER A 205 10.05 -6.91 -27.61
N SER A 206 9.19 -7.07 -26.62
CA SER A 206 8.99 -6.06 -25.58
C SER A 206 10.26 -5.86 -24.71
N PHE A 207 10.95 -6.95 -24.36
CA PHE A 207 12.20 -6.90 -23.61
C PHE A 207 13.30 -6.20 -24.42
N TYR A 208 13.50 -6.56 -25.69
CA TYR A 208 14.50 -5.90 -26.54
C TYR A 208 14.26 -4.39 -26.71
N LYS A 209 12.99 -3.97 -26.78
CA LYS A 209 12.66 -2.54 -26.85
C LYS A 209 12.99 -1.78 -25.57
N LYS A 210 12.87 -2.41 -24.41
CA LYS A 210 13.10 -1.80 -23.09
C LYS A 210 14.51 -2.00 -22.54
N ALA A 211 15.23 -3.03 -23.00
CA ALA A 211 16.58 -3.37 -22.55
C ALA A 211 17.58 -2.20 -22.63
N PRO A 212 17.65 -1.38 -23.70
CA PRO A 212 18.57 -0.24 -23.74
C PRO A 212 18.32 0.78 -22.62
N ASN A 213 17.06 1.05 -22.30
CA ASN A 213 16.70 1.97 -21.21
C ASN A 213 17.06 1.38 -19.84
N LEU A 214 16.80 0.09 -19.64
CA LEU A 214 17.16 -0.60 -18.39
C LEU A 214 18.68 -0.60 -18.18
N ILE A 215 19.45 -0.91 -19.22
CA ILE A 215 20.94 -0.89 -19.16
C ILE A 215 21.43 0.53 -18.89
N ARG A 216 20.93 1.54 -19.60
CA ARG A 216 21.29 2.93 -19.38
C ARG A 216 21.00 3.37 -17.94
N ASN A 217 19.83 3.05 -17.41
CA ASN A 217 19.45 3.42 -16.06
C ASN A 217 20.26 2.65 -15.00
N ALA A 218 20.61 1.38 -15.25
CA ALA A 218 21.52 0.61 -14.39
C ALA A 218 22.92 1.24 -14.36
N ILE A 219 23.44 1.71 -15.51
CA ILE A 219 24.71 2.44 -15.59
C ILE A 219 24.62 3.75 -14.80
N ARG A 220 23.56 4.55 -14.98
CA ARG A 220 23.34 5.80 -14.25
C ARG A 220 23.26 5.58 -12.73
N LEU A 221 22.63 4.46 -12.31
CA LEU A 221 22.59 4.07 -10.91
C LEU A 221 24.00 3.72 -10.38
N TYR A 222 24.78 3.00 -11.18
CA TYR A 222 26.16 2.62 -10.84
C TYR A 222 27.11 3.81 -10.83
N THR A 223 26.95 4.77 -11.75
CA THR A 223 27.78 5.99 -11.82
C THR A 223 27.38 7.06 -10.80
N GLY A 224 26.25 6.89 -10.09
CA GLY A 224 25.72 7.88 -9.15
C GLY A 224 24.93 9.02 -9.78
N ASP A 225 24.74 9.01 -11.11
CA ASP A 225 23.90 9.99 -11.82
C ASP A 225 22.40 9.81 -11.51
N LEU A 226 22.03 8.65 -10.98
CA LEU A 226 20.69 8.31 -10.52
C LEU A 226 20.77 7.83 -9.09
N GLN A 227 20.08 8.51 -8.18
CA GLN A 227 20.09 8.16 -6.77
C GLN A 227 18.99 7.15 -6.45
N SER A 228 19.32 6.16 -5.63
CA SER A 228 18.38 5.17 -5.10
C SER A 228 17.87 5.62 -3.74
N GLY A 229 16.59 5.39 -3.47
CA GLY A 229 16.00 5.62 -2.14
C GLY A 229 16.47 4.61 -1.08
N CYS A 230 17.25 3.59 -1.48
CA CYS A 230 17.76 2.55 -0.60
C CYS A 230 19.05 1.96 -1.18
N LYS A 231 19.92 1.41 -0.33
CA LYS A 231 21.10 0.64 -0.75
C LYS A 231 20.66 -0.62 -1.51
N LEU A 232 21.45 -1.03 -2.51
CA LEU A 232 21.19 -2.28 -3.27
C LEU A 232 21.31 -3.55 -2.41
N ARG A 233 22.01 -3.47 -1.31
CA ARG A 233 22.17 -4.55 -0.32
C ARG A 233 21.88 -3.98 1.05
N VAL A 234 20.91 -4.58 1.75
CA VAL A 234 20.53 -4.22 3.11
C VAL A 234 21.15 -5.19 4.12
N PRO A 235 21.32 -4.78 5.39
CA PRO A 235 21.82 -5.67 6.43
C PRO A 235 20.87 -6.86 6.62
N GLN A 236 21.43 -8.03 6.89
CA GLN A 236 20.63 -9.18 7.27
C GLN A 236 20.18 -9.04 8.73
N THR A 237 18.89 -9.22 8.95
CA THR A 237 18.29 -9.22 10.29
C THR A 237 17.61 -10.57 10.54
N ARG A 238 17.12 -10.80 11.77
CA ARG A 238 16.31 -12.00 12.09
C ARG A 238 15.09 -12.16 11.17
N PHE A 239 14.59 -11.08 10.55
CA PHE A 239 13.44 -11.12 9.64
C PHE A 239 13.79 -11.55 8.21
N ASN A 240 15.06 -11.76 7.90
CA ASN A 240 15.55 -12.11 6.55
C ASN A 240 15.94 -13.59 6.43
N HIS A 241 15.25 -14.48 7.14
CA HIS A 241 15.40 -15.93 7.02
C HIS A 241 14.23 -16.56 6.27
N SER A 242 14.40 -17.82 5.86
CA SER A 242 13.29 -18.59 5.27
C SER A 242 12.14 -18.72 6.26
N ILE A 243 10.94 -18.41 5.82
CA ILE A 243 9.77 -18.36 6.70
C ILE A 243 9.17 -19.73 6.98
N SER A 244 8.73 -19.93 8.22
CA SER A 244 7.98 -21.10 8.68
C SER A 244 6.49 -21.00 8.28
N PRO A 245 5.68 -22.07 8.45
CA PRO A 245 4.24 -21.95 8.23
C PRO A 245 3.50 -21.22 9.36
N HIS A 246 4.18 -20.86 10.44
CA HIS A 246 3.56 -20.26 11.62
C HIS A 246 3.63 -18.74 11.58
N ARG A 247 2.53 -18.08 11.97
CA ARG A 247 2.38 -16.63 11.98
C ARG A 247 2.06 -16.13 13.37
N VAL A 248 2.44 -14.89 13.62
CA VAL A 248 1.96 -14.05 14.70
C VAL A 248 1.38 -12.77 14.12
N PHE A 249 0.33 -12.29 14.73
CA PHE A 249 -0.35 -11.04 14.38
C PHE A 249 -0.52 -10.21 15.63
N GLU A 250 -0.29 -8.94 15.51
CA GLU A 250 -0.57 -7.96 16.56
C GLU A 250 -0.88 -6.60 15.93
N GLY A 251 -1.58 -5.71 16.65
CA GLY A 251 -1.97 -4.42 16.12
C GLY A 251 -2.19 -3.35 17.19
N THR A 252 -1.98 -2.11 16.77
CA THR A 252 -2.24 -0.92 17.57
C THR A 252 -2.92 0.15 16.73
N HIS A 253 -3.31 1.27 17.34
CA HIS A 253 -3.84 2.43 16.62
C HIS A 253 -3.39 3.73 17.27
N PHE A 254 -3.28 4.78 16.46
CA PHE A 254 -2.90 6.12 16.89
C PHE A 254 -3.95 7.13 16.46
N PRO A 255 -4.11 8.26 17.19
CA PRO A 255 -4.90 9.38 16.70
C PRO A 255 -4.32 9.94 15.40
N LEU A 256 -5.15 10.03 14.36
CA LEU A 256 -4.69 10.56 13.06
C LEU A 256 -4.23 12.02 13.18
N ASP A 257 -4.80 12.77 14.11
CA ASP A 257 -4.44 14.17 14.32
C ASP A 257 -3.06 14.34 14.94
N ASP A 258 -2.62 13.41 15.78
CA ASP A 258 -1.24 13.40 16.31
C ASP A 258 -0.23 13.10 15.19
N ILE A 259 -0.56 12.18 14.30
CA ILE A 259 0.28 11.88 13.11
C ILE A 259 0.37 13.10 12.19
N LYS A 260 -0.76 13.80 11.97
CA LYS A 260 -0.77 15.07 11.22
C LYS A 260 0.00 16.17 11.94
N TYR A 261 -0.09 16.23 13.29
CA TYR A 261 0.68 17.18 14.09
C TYR A 261 2.18 16.98 13.89
N ILE A 262 2.70 15.73 14.04
CA ILE A 262 4.12 15.40 13.80
C ILE A 262 4.55 15.85 12.40
N LYS A 263 3.76 15.48 11.39
CA LYS A 263 4.00 15.88 10.00
C LYS A 263 4.11 17.39 9.83
N ASN A 264 3.16 18.14 10.41
CA ASN A 264 3.09 19.59 10.25
C ASN A 264 4.17 20.32 11.03
N ALA A 265 4.56 19.84 12.22
CA ALA A 265 5.62 20.39 13.04
C ALA A 265 6.98 20.34 12.33
N VAL A 266 7.29 19.23 11.63
CA VAL A 266 8.52 19.08 10.86
C VAL A 266 8.44 19.87 9.54
N GLY A 267 7.27 19.88 8.89
CA GLY A 267 7.07 20.58 7.62
C GLY A 267 7.85 19.93 6.48
N GLN A 268 8.54 20.72 5.67
CA GLN A 268 9.45 20.28 4.58
C GLN A 268 8.82 19.33 3.55
N GLY A 269 7.48 19.28 3.45
CA GLY A 269 6.76 18.39 2.53
C GLY A 269 6.53 16.98 3.06
N THR A 270 6.90 16.67 4.31
CA THR A 270 6.67 15.36 4.94
C THR A 270 5.20 14.94 4.86
N THR A 271 4.97 13.64 4.72
CA THR A 271 3.64 13.06 4.55
C THR A 271 3.24 12.21 5.78
N VAL A 272 1.96 11.89 5.91
CA VAL A 272 1.48 10.92 6.92
C VAL A 272 2.20 9.58 6.77
N ASN A 273 2.46 9.16 5.53
CA ASN A 273 3.18 7.91 5.28
C ASN A 273 4.62 7.95 5.83
N ASP A 274 5.34 9.07 5.69
CA ASP A 274 6.70 9.22 6.20
C ASP A 274 6.74 9.15 7.73
N VAL A 275 5.74 9.75 8.41
CA VAL A 275 5.59 9.64 9.88
C VAL A 275 5.34 8.19 10.29
N MET A 276 4.47 7.46 9.59
CA MET A 276 4.22 6.06 9.90
C MET A 276 5.46 5.18 9.65
N LEU A 277 6.22 5.45 8.59
CA LEU A 277 7.51 4.78 8.35
C LEU A 277 8.53 5.09 9.45
N ASN A 278 8.55 6.32 9.96
CA ASN A 278 9.40 6.71 11.10
C ASN A 278 9.03 5.95 12.38
N ILE A 279 7.74 5.73 12.64
CA ILE A 279 7.26 4.92 13.77
C ILE A 279 7.69 3.46 13.59
N VAL A 280 7.51 2.89 12.40
CA VAL A 280 7.97 1.53 12.08
C VAL A 280 9.47 1.40 12.26
N ALA A 281 10.25 2.36 11.71
CA ALA A 281 11.71 2.39 11.85
C ALA A 281 12.16 2.44 13.32
N GLY A 282 11.54 3.32 14.11
CA GLY A 282 11.82 3.44 15.55
C GLY A 282 11.45 2.18 16.34
N GLY A 283 10.31 1.55 16.01
CA GLY A 283 9.87 0.30 16.63
C GLY A 283 10.80 -0.87 16.30
N MET A 284 11.17 -1.06 15.02
CA MET A 284 12.14 -2.08 14.60
C MET A 284 13.50 -1.89 15.27
N ARG A 285 13.98 -0.65 15.32
CA ARG A 285 15.22 -0.29 16.01
C ARG A 285 15.18 -0.69 17.49
N LYS A 286 14.14 -0.29 18.22
CA LYS A 286 13.96 -0.60 19.64
C LYS A 286 13.88 -2.11 19.89
N TYR A 287 13.13 -2.82 19.07
CA TYR A 287 12.97 -4.27 19.15
C TYR A 287 14.29 -5.01 18.92
N LEU A 288 15.02 -4.69 17.86
CA LEU A 288 16.31 -5.33 17.58
C LEU A 288 17.38 -4.95 18.60
N ALA A 289 17.39 -3.71 19.09
CA ALA A 289 18.29 -3.27 20.16
C ALA A 289 18.07 -4.05 21.46
N SER A 290 16.83 -4.33 21.83
CA SER A 290 16.51 -5.12 23.05
C SER A 290 17.00 -6.57 22.96
N HIS A 291 17.18 -7.09 21.74
CA HIS A 291 17.73 -8.42 21.47
C HIS A 291 19.25 -8.40 21.17
N ASN A 292 19.91 -7.24 21.24
CA ASN A 292 21.30 -7.03 20.84
C ASN A 292 21.59 -7.41 19.39
N GLU A 293 20.61 -7.18 18.50
CA GLU A 293 20.67 -7.53 17.06
C GLU A 293 20.50 -6.32 16.15
N GLN A 294 20.60 -5.11 16.67
CA GLN A 294 20.48 -3.90 15.84
C GLN A 294 21.65 -3.82 14.86
N PRO A 295 21.39 -3.74 13.54
CA PRO A 295 22.45 -3.55 12.56
C PRO A 295 23.08 -2.15 12.68
N GLU A 296 24.37 -2.05 12.36
CA GLU A 296 25.06 -0.75 12.22
C GLU A 296 24.56 0.02 11.00
N GLU A 297 24.21 -0.70 9.92
CA GLU A 297 23.66 -0.11 8.71
C GLU A 297 22.13 0.02 8.81
N SER A 298 21.61 1.03 8.10
CA SER A 298 20.17 1.25 8.03
C SER A 298 19.43 0.11 7.33
N MET A 299 18.22 -0.17 7.82
CA MET A 299 17.27 -1.12 7.23
C MET A 299 16.42 -0.44 6.15
N CYS A 300 15.90 -1.24 5.22
CA CYS A 300 15.06 -0.78 4.11
C CYS A 300 13.67 -1.41 4.16
N ALA A 301 12.66 -0.64 3.78
CA ALA A 301 11.28 -1.11 3.60
C ALA A 301 10.91 -1.20 2.13
N MET A 302 10.17 -2.27 1.77
CA MET A 302 9.43 -2.34 0.51
C MET A 302 8.04 -1.72 0.72
N LEU A 303 7.70 -0.75 -0.12
CA LEU A 303 6.43 -0.04 -0.10
C LEU A 303 5.66 -0.38 -1.38
N PRO A 304 4.60 -1.20 -1.31
CA PRO A 304 3.73 -1.42 -2.45
C PRO A 304 3.06 -0.12 -2.89
N GLN A 305 3.04 0.15 -4.18
CA GLN A 305 2.44 1.33 -4.76
C GLN A 305 1.57 0.94 -5.95
N ASP A 306 0.39 1.56 -6.06
CA ASP A 306 -0.42 1.48 -7.27
C ASP A 306 0.29 2.24 -8.40
N ILE A 307 0.59 1.52 -9.49
CA ILE A 307 1.31 2.04 -10.65
C ILE A 307 0.39 2.34 -11.83
N ARG A 308 -0.93 2.38 -11.60
CA ARG A 308 -1.90 2.73 -12.64
C ARG A 308 -1.70 4.15 -13.11
N THR A 309 -1.69 4.30 -14.43
CA THR A 309 -1.79 5.60 -15.09
C THR A 309 -3.27 5.96 -15.28
N GLU A 310 -3.59 7.22 -15.58
CA GLU A 310 -4.98 7.62 -15.92
C GLU A 310 -5.58 6.77 -17.04
N ALA A 311 -4.78 6.39 -18.03
CA ALA A 311 -5.20 5.52 -19.13
C ALA A 311 -5.50 4.07 -18.73
N THR A 312 -4.93 3.60 -17.63
CA THR A 312 -5.10 2.22 -17.13
C THR A 312 -5.96 2.14 -15.87
N ARG A 313 -6.46 3.26 -15.36
CA ARG A 313 -7.19 3.36 -14.09
C ARG A 313 -8.46 2.50 -14.05
N THR A 314 -9.10 2.28 -15.21
CA THR A 314 -10.29 1.44 -15.36
C THR A 314 -10.00 -0.02 -15.70
N GLN A 315 -8.73 -0.38 -15.90
CA GLN A 315 -8.36 -1.76 -16.22
C GLN A 315 -8.44 -2.63 -14.97
N VAL A 316 -9.12 -3.76 -15.10
CA VAL A 316 -9.25 -4.77 -14.05
C VAL A 316 -8.00 -5.66 -14.02
N GLY A 317 -7.44 -5.89 -12.84
CA GLY A 317 -6.26 -6.72 -12.60
C GLY A 317 -5.21 -5.98 -11.79
N ASN A 318 -4.32 -6.72 -11.11
CA ASN A 318 -3.27 -6.14 -10.30
C ASN A 318 -2.31 -5.28 -11.14
N GLN A 319 -2.06 -4.06 -10.69
CA GLN A 319 -1.03 -3.14 -11.19
C GLN A 319 -0.30 -2.53 -9.98
N VAL A 320 0.38 -3.38 -9.23
CA VAL A 320 1.14 -3.00 -8.04
C VAL A 320 2.61 -3.06 -8.36
N GLY A 321 3.32 -1.96 -8.13
CA GLY A 321 4.77 -1.89 -8.10
C GLY A 321 5.28 -1.85 -6.67
N GLY A 322 6.58 -2.04 -6.48
CA GLY A 322 7.25 -1.85 -5.20
C GLY A 322 8.29 -0.75 -5.33
N ILE A 323 8.32 0.16 -4.38
CA ILE A 323 9.45 1.07 -4.19
C ILE A 323 10.19 0.68 -2.92
N PHE A 324 11.49 0.94 -2.88
CA PHE A 324 12.35 0.59 -1.76
C PHE A 324 12.87 1.89 -1.14
N ALA A 325 12.58 2.10 0.14
CA ALA A 325 12.97 3.30 0.87
C ALA A 325 13.78 2.93 2.12
N ASP A 326 14.86 3.66 2.33
CA ASP A 326 15.68 3.55 3.52
C ASP A 326 14.88 4.04 4.74
N LEU A 327 14.92 3.28 5.83
CA LEU A 327 14.24 3.59 7.09
C LEU A 327 15.11 4.42 8.04
N HIS A 328 16.38 4.65 7.70
CA HIS A 328 17.32 5.40 8.50
C HIS A 328 17.35 4.97 9.97
N THR A 329 17.37 3.65 10.19
CA THR A 329 17.37 3.06 11.53
C THR A 329 18.69 3.25 12.28
N ASP A 330 19.71 3.73 11.61
CA ASP A 330 20.99 4.20 12.17
C ASP A 330 20.89 5.59 12.84
N ILE A 331 19.86 6.40 12.51
CA ILE A 331 19.62 7.71 13.10
C ILE A 331 18.80 7.60 14.38
N ASP A 332 19.36 8.12 15.51
CA ASP A 332 18.68 8.11 16.81
C ASP A 332 17.54 9.11 16.90
N ASN A 333 17.80 10.36 16.51
CA ASN A 333 16.83 11.44 16.63
C ASN A 333 15.62 11.18 15.69
N PRO A 334 14.39 11.12 16.22
CA PRO A 334 13.20 10.80 15.42
C PRO A 334 12.85 11.90 14.40
N ILE A 335 13.23 13.16 14.62
CA ILE A 335 12.98 14.24 13.66
C ILE A 335 13.94 14.15 12.49
N ASP A 336 15.23 13.99 12.77
CA ASP A 336 16.25 13.85 11.72
C ASP A 336 16.01 12.59 10.89
N ARG A 337 15.62 11.50 11.55
CA ARG A 337 15.21 10.24 10.89
C ARG A 337 13.99 10.44 9.99
N LEU A 338 12.96 11.18 10.44
CA LEU A 338 11.77 11.48 9.63
C LEU A 338 12.11 12.27 8.38
N VAL A 339 12.97 13.28 8.49
CA VAL A 339 13.44 14.08 7.33
C VAL A 339 14.19 13.19 6.34
N ALA A 340 15.12 12.37 6.82
CA ALA A 340 15.89 11.45 5.98
C ALA A 340 14.98 10.39 5.29
N ILE A 341 13.98 9.84 5.98
CA ILE A 341 12.97 8.94 5.40
C ILE A 341 12.19 9.65 4.29
N HIS A 342 11.78 10.90 4.51
CA HIS A 342 11.08 11.68 3.50
C HIS A 342 11.91 11.85 2.22
N GLU A 343 13.19 12.17 2.35
CA GLU A 343 14.10 12.27 1.22
C GLU A 343 14.25 10.94 0.49
N SER A 344 14.44 9.84 1.22
CA SER A 344 14.56 8.49 0.65
C SER A 344 13.30 8.03 -0.06
N THR A 345 12.11 8.32 0.49
CA THR A 345 10.83 7.99 -0.17
C THR A 345 10.62 8.77 -1.45
N ASN A 346 11.05 10.04 -1.51
CA ASN A 346 10.97 10.85 -2.72
C ASN A 346 11.95 10.35 -3.80
N LEU A 347 13.18 10.00 -3.42
CA LEU A 347 14.17 9.40 -4.32
C LEU A 347 13.65 8.06 -4.88
N ALA A 348 13.08 7.22 -4.03
CA ALA A 348 12.52 5.93 -4.44
C ALA A 348 11.35 6.08 -5.44
N LYS A 349 10.46 7.06 -5.24
CA LYS A 349 9.37 7.37 -6.18
C LYS A 349 9.91 7.85 -7.53
N ASN A 350 10.87 8.75 -7.53
CA ASN A 350 11.49 9.26 -8.74
C ASN A 350 12.18 8.14 -9.53
N LEU A 351 12.93 7.28 -8.84
CA LEU A 351 13.57 6.11 -9.42
C LEU A 351 12.55 5.15 -10.05
N ALA A 352 11.43 4.91 -9.37
CA ALA A 352 10.36 4.03 -9.87
C ALA A 352 9.77 4.54 -11.20
N VAL A 353 9.57 5.85 -11.33
CA VAL A 353 9.10 6.49 -12.56
C VAL A 353 10.15 6.38 -13.66
N GLU A 354 11.41 6.72 -13.40
CA GLU A 354 12.48 6.68 -14.40
C GLU A 354 12.81 5.26 -14.89
N MET A 355 12.73 4.26 -14.02
CA MET A 355 13.01 2.87 -14.37
C MET A 355 11.82 2.12 -14.99
N ASP A 356 10.63 2.72 -15.04
CA ASP A 356 9.39 2.00 -15.44
C ASP A 356 9.26 0.67 -14.68
N THR A 357 9.45 0.75 -13.33
CA THR A 357 9.46 -0.44 -12.46
C THR A 357 8.17 -1.25 -12.59
N ALA A 358 7.07 -0.59 -12.94
CA ALA A 358 5.81 -1.20 -13.28
C ALA A 358 5.94 -2.28 -14.35
N ALA A 359 6.59 -1.93 -15.46
CA ALA A 359 6.79 -2.85 -16.56
C ALA A 359 7.78 -3.98 -16.21
N VAL A 360 8.78 -3.67 -15.39
CA VAL A 360 9.74 -4.69 -14.91
C VAL A 360 9.02 -5.71 -14.03
N VAL A 361 8.24 -5.26 -13.04
CA VAL A 361 7.49 -6.15 -12.14
C VAL A 361 6.45 -6.97 -12.91
N GLN A 362 5.67 -6.37 -13.81
CA GLN A 362 4.69 -7.10 -14.62
C GLN A 362 5.33 -8.18 -15.48
N ASN A 363 6.50 -7.92 -16.08
CA ASN A 363 7.20 -8.89 -16.90
C ASN A 363 7.86 -9.99 -16.04
N TYR A 364 8.45 -9.62 -14.90
CA TYR A 364 9.08 -10.58 -13.98
C TYR A 364 8.06 -11.52 -13.34
N MET A 365 6.96 -10.96 -12.80
CA MET A 365 5.88 -11.74 -12.18
C MET A 365 5.15 -12.62 -13.21
N GLY A 366 5.02 -12.18 -14.46
CA GLY A 366 4.36 -12.94 -15.53
C GLY A 366 5.15 -14.15 -16.05
N GLY A 367 6.42 -14.27 -15.68
CA GLY A 367 7.31 -15.37 -16.00
C GLY A 367 7.71 -15.45 -17.48
N PHE A 368 9.00 -15.54 -17.76
CA PHE A 368 9.53 -15.86 -19.11
C PHE A 368 9.28 -17.32 -19.49
N PHE A 369 8.85 -18.15 -18.56
CA PHE A 369 8.74 -19.60 -18.70
C PHE A 369 7.31 -20.10 -18.52
N ASN A 370 7.10 -21.34 -18.94
CA ASN A 370 5.89 -22.08 -18.63
C ASN A 370 5.55 -21.95 -17.13
N PRO A 371 4.31 -21.60 -16.77
CA PRO A 371 3.88 -21.38 -15.39
C PRO A 371 4.27 -22.48 -14.40
N ARG A 372 4.23 -23.74 -14.84
CA ARG A 372 4.66 -24.88 -13.99
C ARG A 372 6.17 -24.93 -13.77
N MET A 373 6.97 -24.52 -14.75
CA MET A 373 8.42 -24.43 -14.57
C MET A 373 8.78 -23.32 -13.58
N GLY A 374 8.14 -22.15 -13.68
CA GLY A 374 8.32 -21.04 -12.73
C GLY A 374 8.01 -21.49 -11.31
N ARG A 375 6.86 -22.14 -11.08
CA ARG A 375 6.47 -22.68 -9.77
C ARG A 375 7.47 -23.71 -9.24
N ARG A 376 7.95 -24.62 -10.09
CA ARG A 376 8.97 -25.62 -9.70
C ARG A 376 10.29 -24.96 -9.36
N PHE A 377 10.72 -23.99 -10.15
CA PHE A 377 11.96 -23.25 -9.91
C PHE A 377 11.90 -22.47 -8.59
N ASN A 378 10.80 -21.74 -8.32
CA ASN A 378 10.63 -21.02 -7.06
C ASN A 378 10.61 -21.96 -5.85
N ARG A 379 9.92 -23.11 -5.94
CA ARG A 379 9.97 -24.13 -4.89
C ARG A 379 11.37 -24.72 -4.66
N LEU A 380 12.14 -24.88 -5.73
CA LEU A 380 13.53 -25.36 -5.63
C LEU A 380 14.42 -24.30 -4.96
N LEU A 381 14.27 -23.03 -5.34
CA LEU A 381 15.00 -21.92 -4.71
C LEU A 381 14.70 -21.83 -3.21
N GLN A 382 13.44 -21.92 -2.82
CA GLN A 382 13.06 -21.94 -1.40
C GLN A 382 13.65 -23.15 -0.66
N LYS A 383 13.50 -24.35 -1.21
CA LYS A 383 14.07 -25.57 -0.60
C LYS A 383 15.58 -25.52 -0.47
N SER A 384 16.28 -24.90 -1.42
CA SER A 384 17.75 -24.78 -1.39
C SER A 384 18.25 -23.75 -0.37
N ARG A 385 17.36 -22.93 0.20
CA ARG A 385 17.71 -21.76 1.05
C ARG A 385 18.79 -20.86 0.43
N LEU A 386 18.84 -20.83 -0.90
CA LEU A 386 19.89 -20.12 -1.63
C LEU A 386 19.79 -18.61 -1.38
N MET A 387 18.55 -18.08 -1.33
CA MET A 387 18.30 -16.67 -1.04
C MET A 387 18.75 -16.30 0.38
N GLU A 388 18.44 -17.15 1.37
CA GLU A 388 18.86 -16.96 2.75
C GLU A 388 20.39 -16.95 2.89
N ARG A 389 21.07 -17.83 2.15
CA ARG A 389 22.52 -18.04 2.27
C ARG A 389 23.37 -17.03 1.52
N PHE A 390 22.91 -16.56 0.37
CA PHE A 390 23.71 -15.74 -0.52
C PHE A 390 23.19 -14.33 -0.71
N GLY A 391 21.94 -14.01 -0.28
CA GLY A 391 21.40 -12.69 -0.53
C GLY A 391 21.75 -12.15 -1.92
N PRO A 392 21.46 -11.00 -2.32
CA PRO A 392 21.18 -9.78 -1.57
C PRO A 392 19.71 -9.69 -1.20
N PHE A 393 19.44 -9.25 0.02
CA PHE A 393 18.10 -8.84 0.40
C PHE A 393 17.90 -7.41 -0.09
N ALA A 394 16.74 -7.16 -0.70
CA ALA A 394 16.40 -5.83 -1.16
C ALA A 394 15.73 -4.99 -0.06
N CYS A 395 15.17 -5.65 0.97
CA CYS A 395 14.48 -4.99 2.08
C CYS A 395 14.41 -5.91 3.31
N ASN A 396 14.14 -5.29 4.46
CA ASN A 396 14.00 -5.97 5.75
C ASN A 396 12.55 -6.13 6.18
N THR A 397 11.66 -5.32 5.66
CA THR A 397 10.24 -5.35 5.97
C THR A 397 9.39 -4.88 4.79
N LEU A 398 8.12 -5.30 4.80
CA LEU A 398 7.06 -4.79 3.93
C LEU A 398 6.21 -3.80 4.73
N VAL A 399 5.94 -2.61 4.18
CA VAL A 399 5.01 -1.65 4.77
C VAL A 399 3.99 -1.23 3.72
N THR A 400 2.74 -1.63 3.91
CA THR A 400 1.64 -1.22 3.04
C THR A 400 0.79 -0.16 3.74
N ASN A 401 0.38 0.86 3.00
CA ASN A 401 -0.48 1.93 3.52
C ASN A 401 -1.70 2.09 2.61
N VAL A 402 -2.87 1.83 3.17
CA VAL A 402 -4.15 1.94 2.47
C VAL A 402 -5.01 3.00 3.18
N PRO A 403 -5.28 4.14 2.54
CA PRO A 403 -6.18 5.13 3.11
C PRO A 403 -7.61 4.60 3.14
N GLY A 404 -8.24 4.64 4.29
CA GLY A 404 -9.65 4.33 4.47
C GLY A 404 -10.52 5.58 4.65
N PRO A 405 -11.84 5.43 4.70
CA PRO A 405 -12.79 6.54 4.81
C PRO A 405 -12.75 7.20 6.19
N ASN A 406 -13.00 8.51 6.19
CA ASN A 406 -13.11 9.30 7.44
C ASN A 406 -14.58 9.48 7.88
N PHE A 407 -15.41 8.51 7.59
CA PHE A 407 -16.82 8.44 7.99
C PHE A 407 -17.15 6.99 8.37
N PRO A 408 -18.16 6.78 9.24
CA PRO A 408 -18.52 5.44 9.68
C PRO A 408 -19.06 4.58 8.53
N LEU A 409 -18.73 3.30 8.59
CA LEU A 409 -19.22 2.26 7.70
C LEU A 409 -20.02 1.22 8.50
N TYR A 410 -21.01 0.64 7.85
CA TYR A 410 -21.93 -0.33 8.48
C TYR A 410 -21.94 -1.63 7.70
N HIS A 411 -21.92 -2.75 8.41
CA HIS A 411 -22.11 -4.09 7.84
C HIS A 411 -23.36 -4.72 8.43
N ALA A 412 -24.38 -4.92 7.62
CA ALA A 412 -25.71 -5.36 8.08
C ALA A 412 -26.28 -4.48 9.23
N GLY A 413 -26.02 -3.17 9.21
CA GLY A 413 -26.43 -2.22 10.24
C GLY A 413 -25.48 -2.09 11.43
N ALA A 414 -24.53 -3.02 11.64
CA ALA A 414 -23.49 -2.89 12.66
C ALA A 414 -22.37 -1.94 12.23
N GLN A 415 -22.08 -0.95 13.07
CA GLN A 415 -21.05 0.04 12.80
C GLN A 415 -19.66 -0.58 12.94
N MET A 416 -18.81 -0.41 11.95
CA MET A 416 -17.39 -0.71 12.08
C MET A 416 -16.72 0.28 13.03
N VAL A 417 -16.06 -0.21 14.09
CA VAL A 417 -15.39 0.62 15.10
C VAL A 417 -13.87 0.60 14.99
N ALA A 418 -13.31 -0.45 14.38
CA ALA A 418 -11.88 -0.57 14.13
C ALA A 418 -11.61 -1.49 12.93
N TYR A 419 -10.46 -1.30 12.28
CA TYR A 419 -10.02 -2.14 11.17
C TYR A 419 -8.50 -2.24 11.11
N TRP A 420 -7.97 -3.44 10.87
CA TRP A 420 -6.56 -3.71 10.63
C TRP A 420 -6.38 -4.49 9.35
N GLY A 421 -5.47 -4.04 8.49
CA GLY A 421 -5.00 -4.82 7.35
C GLY A 421 -4.03 -5.92 7.81
N ILE A 422 -3.92 -6.99 7.04
CA ILE A 422 -3.01 -8.11 7.31
C ILE A 422 -2.25 -8.39 6.01
N PRO A 423 -0.96 -8.02 5.92
CA PRO A 423 -0.18 -8.22 4.72
C PRO A 423 0.27 -9.69 4.57
N PRO A 424 0.55 -10.16 3.35
CA PRO A 424 1.22 -11.42 3.14
C PRO A 424 2.69 -11.32 3.57
N LEU A 425 3.30 -12.46 3.90
CA LEU A 425 4.75 -12.57 4.07
C LEU A 425 5.37 -13.26 2.85
N LEU A 426 6.57 -12.85 2.49
CA LEU A 426 7.37 -13.43 1.42
C LEU A 426 8.54 -14.21 2.01
N ASP A 427 9.07 -15.17 1.28
CA ASP A 427 10.27 -15.87 1.72
C ASP A 427 11.44 -14.90 1.92
N CYS A 428 12.18 -15.04 3.00
CA CYS A 428 13.23 -14.12 3.46
C CYS A 428 12.72 -12.69 3.79
N LEU A 429 11.41 -12.52 4.00
CA LEU A 429 10.78 -11.28 4.44
C LEU A 429 9.71 -11.61 5.49
N GLY A 430 10.17 -11.95 6.69
CA GLY A 430 9.36 -12.50 7.78
C GLY A 430 8.65 -11.46 8.65
N LEU A 431 8.64 -10.18 8.24
CA LEU A 431 7.92 -9.09 8.93
C LEU A 431 7.26 -8.18 7.90
N GLY A 432 5.96 -7.97 8.06
CA GLY A 432 5.18 -7.05 7.25
C GLY A 432 4.24 -6.20 8.10
N HIS A 433 4.04 -4.96 7.69
CA HIS A 433 3.18 -4.00 8.36
C HIS A 433 2.05 -3.57 7.43
N ALA A 434 0.86 -3.38 7.98
CA ALA A 434 -0.22 -2.72 7.27
C ALA A 434 -0.73 -1.52 8.07
N ILE A 435 -0.88 -0.41 7.36
CA ILE A 435 -1.38 0.85 7.87
C ILE A 435 -2.73 1.11 7.22
N PHE A 436 -3.73 1.45 8.05
CA PHE A 436 -5.07 1.77 7.56
C PHE A 436 -5.66 2.91 8.37
N SER A 437 -6.15 3.96 7.69
CA SER A 437 -6.81 5.08 8.37
C SER A 437 -8.33 4.90 8.35
N TYR A 438 -8.99 5.14 9.49
CA TYR A 438 -10.46 5.04 9.60
C TYR A 438 -10.98 5.92 10.73
N CYS A 439 -11.99 6.76 10.43
CA CYS A 439 -12.70 7.59 11.43
C CYS A 439 -11.78 8.29 12.43
N GLY A 440 -10.77 9.03 11.94
CA GLY A 440 -9.86 9.80 12.79
C GLY A 440 -8.78 8.97 13.52
N LYS A 441 -8.72 7.67 13.30
CA LYS A 441 -7.67 6.78 13.79
C LYS A 441 -6.82 6.26 12.65
N ILE A 442 -5.58 5.92 12.94
CA ILE A 442 -4.70 5.20 12.03
C ILE A 442 -4.24 3.92 12.71
N SER A 443 -4.61 2.79 12.14
CA SER A 443 -4.23 1.48 12.64
C SER A 443 -2.90 1.06 12.04
N LEU A 444 -2.07 0.44 12.84
CA LEU A 444 -0.82 -0.20 12.44
C LEU A 444 -0.84 -1.64 12.93
N SER A 445 -0.74 -2.58 12.02
CA SER A 445 -0.61 -4.01 12.34
C SER A 445 0.75 -4.53 11.92
N ALA A 446 1.21 -5.54 12.64
CA ALA A 446 2.38 -6.34 12.32
C ALA A 446 1.97 -7.80 12.12
N MET A 447 2.33 -8.37 10.98
CA MET A 447 2.29 -9.79 10.70
C MET A 447 3.72 -10.29 10.60
N ALA A 448 4.07 -11.29 11.39
CA ALA A 448 5.43 -11.83 11.36
C ALA A 448 5.46 -13.36 11.37
N ASP A 449 6.61 -13.91 11.00
CA ASP A 449 6.92 -15.31 11.28
C ASP A 449 7.13 -15.50 12.78
N ARG A 450 6.50 -16.56 13.32
CA ARG A 450 6.52 -16.81 14.77
C ARG A 450 7.92 -17.13 15.33
N GLU A 451 8.79 -17.73 14.54
CA GLU A 451 10.15 -18.06 14.97
C GLU A 451 11.03 -16.82 15.00
N MET A 452 10.74 -15.85 14.10
CA MET A 452 11.47 -14.58 14.02
C MET A 452 10.96 -13.53 15.01
N MET A 453 9.67 -13.61 15.40
CA MET A 453 9.04 -12.71 16.37
C MET A 453 8.20 -13.52 17.36
N PRO A 454 8.82 -14.08 18.42
CA PRO A 454 8.10 -14.88 19.42
C PRO A 454 7.23 -14.05 20.36
N ASP A 455 7.48 -12.75 20.46
CA ASP A 455 6.92 -11.78 21.40
C ASP A 455 6.29 -10.56 20.68
N PRO A 456 5.23 -10.76 19.88
CA PRO A 456 4.63 -9.71 19.07
C PRO A 456 4.02 -8.56 19.89
N ASP A 457 3.55 -8.82 21.09
CA ASP A 457 3.09 -7.84 22.07
C ASP A 457 4.21 -6.89 22.53
N PHE A 458 5.42 -7.41 22.74
CA PHE A 458 6.59 -6.57 22.99
C PHE A 458 6.95 -5.73 21.76
N TYR A 459 6.85 -6.27 20.55
CA TYR A 459 7.08 -5.49 19.35
C TYR A 459 6.11 -4.31 19.21
N ILE A 460 4.82 -4.52 19.51
CA ILE A 460 3.84 -3.42 19.53
C ILE A 460 4.17 -2.38 20.61
N SER A 461 4.67 -2.79 21.75
CA SER A 461 5.13 -1.83 22.76
C SER A 461 6.29 -0.96 22.27
N CYS A 462 7.19 -1.53 21.46
CA CYS A 462 8.25 -0.78 20.78
C CYS A 462 7.71 0.22 19.74
N LEU A 463 6.67 -0.15 18.99
CA LEU A 463 6.00 0.75 18.04
C LEU A 463 5.29 1.90 18.76
N ASN A 464 4.59 1.61 19.87
CA ASN A 464 3.94 2.63 20.70
C ASN A 464 4.97 3.58 21.32
N ALA A 465 6.09 3.06 21.82
CA ALA A 465 7.18 3.87 22.34
C ALA A 465 7.82 4.77 21.26
N ALA A 466 7.95 4.28 20.03
CA ALA A 466 8.46 5.07 18.90
C ALA A 466 7.49 6.17 18.47
N TYR A 467 6.18 5.92 18.57
CA TYR A 467 5.15 6.94 18.34
C TYR A 467 5.23 8.05 19.39
N GLU A 468 5.26 7.70 20.69
CA GLU A 468 5.35 8.69 21.77
C GLU A 468 6.63 9.52 21.66
N GLU A 469 7.76 8.89 21.38
CA GLU A 469 9.03 9.57 21.15
C GLU A 469 8.95 10.57 19.98
N SER A 470 8.35 10.16 18.85
CA SER A 470 8.16 11.01 17.69
C SER A 470 7.26 12.21 17.99
N LEU A 471 6.19 12.01 18.76
CA LEU A 471 5.26 13.06 19.16
C LEU A 471 5.90 14.06 20.12
N GLN A 472 6.65 13.59 21.11
CA GLN A 472 7.39 14.44 22.04
C GLN A 472 8.48 15.23 21.33
N ALA A 473 9.25 14.59 20.45
CA ALA A 473 10.28 15.24 19.67
C ALA A 473 9.72 16.33 18.74
N ALA A 474 8.54 16.09 18.13
CA ALA A 474 7.87 17.09 17.30
C ALA A 474 7.42 18.32 18.11
N LYS A 475 6.91 18.13 19.33
CA LYS A 475 6.55 19.22 20.25
C LYS A 475 7.78 20.06 20.64
N GLN A 476 8.88 19.39 20.95
CA GLN A 476 10.12 20.06 21.29
C GLN A 476 10.70 20.84 20.08
N TYR A 477 10.70 20.22 18.92
CA TYR A 477 11.19 20.84 17.67
C TYR A 477 10.42 22.12 17.32
N GLU A 478 9.09 22.09 17.44
CA GLU A 478 8.25 23.28 17.23
C GLU A 478 8.56 24.40 18.26
N ALA A 479 8.75 24.04 19.53
CA ALA A 479 9.12 24.99 20.58
C ALA A 479 10.48 25.67 20.31
N ASP A 480 11.46 24.88 19.85
CA ASP A 480 12.79 25.38 19.52
C ASP A 480 12.79 26.28 18.26
N LEU A 481 11.94 25.97 17.27
CA LEU A 481 11.74 26.86 16.12
C LEU A 481 11.11 28.19 16.53
N LYS A 482 10.13 28.21 17.43
CA LYS A 482 9.51 29.44 17.95
C LYS A 482 10.53 30.30 18.68
N LYS A 483 11.34 29.72 19.57
CA LYS A 483 12.41 30.45 20.27
C LYS A 483 13.43 31.07 19.30
N LYS A 484 13.88 30.30 18.30
CA LYS A 484 14.80 30.79 17.26
C LYS A 484 14.21 31.94 16.42
N SER A 485 12.91 31.92 16.16
CA SER A 485 12.22 33.01 15.44
C SER A 485 12.11 34.28 16.29
N GLU A 486 11.80 34.15 17.57
CA GLU A 486 11.73 35.25 18.52
C GLU A 486 13.12 35.89 18.76
N GLU A 487 14.19 35.08 18.86
CA GLU A 487 15.57 35.58 18.97
C GLU A 487 16.01 36.36 17.71
N LYS A 488 15.60 35.90 16.51
CA LYS A 488 15.90 36.62 15.25
C LYS A 488 15.15 37.95 15.13
N GLU A 489 13.90 38.03 15.61
CA GLU A 489 13.15 39.29 15.62
C GLU A 489 13.68 40.33 16.62
N THR A 490 14.26 39.85 17.72
CA THR A 490 14.87 40.71 18.73
C THR A 490 16.30 41.16 18.38
N ALA A 491 17.00 40.45 17.52
CA ALA A 491 18.38 40.74 17.12
C ALA A 491 18.59 42.04 16.28
N PRO A 492 17.70 42.46 15.37
CA PRO A 492 17.91 43.71 14.59
C PRO A 492 17.74 44.99 15.41
N LYS A 493 16.93 44.99 16.46
CA LYS A 493 16.70 46.19 17.31
C LYS A 493 17.95 46.57 18.13
N LYS A 494 18.74 45.62 18.61
CA LYS A 494 19.98 45.91 19.36
C LYS A 494 21.12 46.43 18.48
N ARG A 495 21.21 46.06 17.20
CA ARG A 495 22.20 46.58 16.25
C ARG A 495 21.86 47.99 15.75
N ALA A 496 20.58 48.33 15.58
CA ALA A 496 20.13 49.68 15.21
C ALA A 496 20.38 50.68 16.34
N ILE A 497 20.16 50.31 17.61
CA ILE A 497 20.42 51.17 18.77
C ILE A 497 21.94 51.39 18.97
N LYS A 498 22.81 50.42 18.74
CA LYS A 498 24.28 50.60 18.83
C LYS A 498 24.82 51.46 17.67
N ARG A 499 24.24 51.47 16.48
CA ARG A 499 24.64 52.31 15.36
C ARG A 499 24.15 53.77 15.53
N ALA A 500 23.01 53.98 16.18
CA ALA A 500 22.52 55.33 16.50
C ALA A 500 23.31 56.00 17.64
N ALA A 501 23.85 55.20 18.57
CA ALA A 501 24.67 55.71 19.68
C ALA A 501 26.11 56.02 19.29
N SER A 502 26.62 55.50 18.13
CA SER A 502 28.00 55.77 17.66
C SER A 502 28.09 56.90 16.62
N SER A 503 26.98 57.53 16.22
CA SER A 503 26.96 58.62 15.22
C SER A 503 26.83 60.02 15.82
N SER A 504 26.89 60.20 17.15
CA SER A 504 26.73 61.50 17.82
C SER A 504 28.00 62.14 18.40
N SER A 505 29.18 61.63 18.03
CA SER A 505 30.43 62.27 18.48
C SER A 505 31.48 62.29 17.36
N SER A 506 31.37 63.30 16.48
CA SER A 506 32.52 64.02 15.88
C SER A 506 31.98 65.05 14.86
N LYS A 507 31.86 66.30 15.32
CA LYS A 507 31.91 67.48 14.46
C LYS A 507 33.24 68.12 14.76
N THR A 508 34.10 68.33 13.77
CA THR A 508 34.70 69.63 13.40
C THR A 508 35.92 69.51 12.47
N LYS A 509 35.78 70.28 11.37
CA LYS A 509 36.87 70.93 10.59
C LYS A 509 37.75 70.04 9.68
N GLU A 510 38.10 70.38 8.49
CA GLU A 510 38.21 71.55 7.64
C GLU A 510 38.44 71.04 6.20
N GLU A 511 37.87 71.77 5.23
CA GLU A 511 38.25 71.71 3.79
C GLU A 511 39.61 72.37 3.53
N PRO A 512 40.20 72.45 2.29
CA PRO A 512 39.80 71.99 0.96
C PRO A 512 40.96 71.50 0.04
N VAL A 513 40.63 71.37 -1.25
CA VAL A 513 41.41 71.50 -2.51
C VAL A 513 41.79 70.23 -3.27
N ALA A 514 41.07 70.04 -4.37
CA ALA A 514 41.36 69.89 -5.79
C ALA A 514 42.45 68.88 -6.23
N GLU A 515 42.22 68.01 -7.14
CA GLU A 515 42.32 68.15 -8.57
C GLU A 515 42.32 66.78 -9.30
N THR A 516 41.49 66.75 -10.28
CA THR A 516 41.58 66.22 -11.65
C THR A 516 41.91 64.77 -11.96
N ALA A 517 41.04 64.31 -12.87
CA ALA A 517 41.29 63.40 -14.02
C ALA A 517 41.33 61.91 -13.72
N GLU A 518 40.75 60.99 -14.39
CA GLU A 518 40.10 60.93 -15.72
C GLU A 518 39.42 59.54 -15.84
N ALA A 519 38.29 59.50 -16.42
CA ALA A 519 37.66 58.22 -16.88
C ALA A 519 38.33 57.76 -18.18
N PRO A 520 38.19 56.53 -18.59
CA PRO A 520 37.16 56.29 -19.59
C PRO A 520 36.41 54.95 -19.49
N LYS A 521 35.13 55.01 -19.81
CA LYS A 521 34.35 54.01 -20.51
C LYS A 521 34.71 54.04 -22.00
N PRO A 522 34.16 53.21 -22.92
CA PRO A 522 33.38 51.97 -22.92
C PRO A 522 33.73 51.02 -24.10
N ALA A 523 33.05 49.87 -24.23
CA ALA A 523 32.62 49.27 -25.51
C ALA A 523 31.89 47.95 -25.22
N ARG A 524 30.59 47.79 -25.44
CA ARG A 524 29.70 47.70 -26.59
C ARG A 524 30.17 46.77 -27.73
N LYS A 525 29.37 45.71 -27.93
CA LYS A 525 28.61 45.34 -29.16
C LYS A 525 28.09 43.93 -29.02
N ARG A 526 26.73 43.74 -29.10
CA ARG A 526 25.85 43.51 -30.28
C ARG A 526 26.15 42.19 -30.97
N ALA A 527 25.19 41.33 -31.26
CA ALA A 527 23.94 41.42 -32.04
C ALA A 527 23.13 40.12 -31.80
N ALA A 528 21.86 40.00 -31.59
CA ALA A 528 20.67 40.35 -32.39
C ALA A 528 20.59 39.74 -33.78
N ARG A 529 19.60 38.86 -33.95
CA ARG A 529 18.65 38.79 -35.06
C ARG A 529 17.66 37.65 -34.83
N LYS A 530 16.38 37.97 -34.66
CA LYS A 530 15.24 38.08 -35.60
C LYS A 530 14.69 36.71 -35.99
N ALA A 531 13.52 36.26 -35.55
CA ALA A 531 12.14 36.70 -35.83
C ALA A 531 11.62 36.34 -37.22
N SER A 532 10.56 35.54 -37.20
CA SER A 532 9.36 35.62 -38.07
C SER A 532 8.39 34.55 -37.58
N SER A 533 7.26 34.82 -36.98
CA SER A 533 5.96 35.36 -37.43
C SER A 533 5.25 34.49 -38.47
N SER A 534 4.16 33.90 -38.04
CA SER A 534 2.81 33.94 -38.64
C SER A 534 1.93 32.94 -37.90
N SER A 535 0.97 33.35 -37.25
CA SER A 535 -0.39 33.81 -37.47
C SER A 535 -1.44 32.70 -37.41
N LYS A 536 -2.28 32.85 -36.37
CA LYS A 536 -3.73 32.70 -36.35
C LYS A 536 -4.42 31.49 -36.98
N LYS A 537 -5.14 30.73 -36.14
CA LYS A 537 -6.62 30.78 -36.21
C LYS A 537 -7.24 30.10 -34.98
N ALA A 538 -8.10 30.84 -34.33
CA ALA A 538 -9.06 30.38 -33.36
C ALA A 538 -10.28 29.77 -34.09
N ALA A 539 -10.93 28.80 -33.44
CA ALA A 539 -12.38 28.49 -33.54
C ALA A 539 -12.65 27.54 -32.38
N GLU A 540 -13.25 28.01 -31.31
CA GLU A 540 -14.69 27.99 -31.00
C GLU A 540 -15.25 26.58 -30.79
N ALA A 541 -15.64 26.36 -29.54
CA ALA A 541 -16.55 25.31 -29.11
C ALA A 541 -18.01 25.66 -29.56
N PRO A 542 -18.91 24.69 -29.59
CA PRO A 542 -20.20 24.98 -29.00
C PRO A 542 -20.68 23.94 -27.98
N ALA A 543 -21.25 24.46 -26.93
CA ALA A 543 -22.23 23.81 -26.07
C ALA A 543 -23.60 23.80 -26.78
N ALA A 544 -24.38 22.76 -26.54
CA ALA A 544 -25.86 22.76 -26.58
C ALA A 544 -26.29 21.50 -25.87
N GLU A 545 -26.90 21.54 -24.74
CA GLU A 545 -28.29 21.81 -24.43
C GLU A 545 -29.28 20.69 -24.75
N ALA A 546 -29.94 20.31 -23.69
CA ALA A 546 -31.02 19.34 -23.57
C ALA A 546 -32.27 19.74 -24.34
N ALA A 547 -33.00 18.76 -24.83
CA ALA A 547 -34.48 18.88 -24.93
C ALA A 547 -35.11 17.48 -24.98
N ALA A 548 -36.02 17.32 -24.04
CA ALA A 548 -37.02 16.25 -24.00
C ALA A 548 -38.04 16.42 -25.13
N THR A 549 -38.54 15.34 -25.68
CA THR A 549 -39.92 15.29 -26.20
C THR A 549 -40.51 13.88 -26.08
N VAL A 550 -41.65 13.87 -25.48
CA VAL A 550 -42.67 12.83 -25.31
C VAL A 550 -43.43 12.65 -26.61
N SER A 551 -43.75 11.42 -27.02
CA SER A 551 -44.94 11.04 -27.79
C SER A 551 -45.07 9.53 -27.84
N LYS A 552 -45.94 8.94 -27.19
CA LYS A 552 -47.28 8.37 -27.34
C LYS A 552 -47.56 7.61 -28.65
N ASP A 553 -48.14 6.46 -28.40
CA ASP A 553 -49.07 5.63 -29.19
C ASP A 553 -48.48 4.57 -30.14
N LYS A 554 -48.77 3.31 -30.03
CA LYS A 554 -50.06 2.61 -30.11
C LYS A 554 -49.89 1.10 -29.97
N GLU A 555 -50.92 0.53 -29.41
CA GLU A 555 -51.34 -0.86 -29.36
C GLU A 555 -51.33 -1.62 -30.71
N ALA A 556 -51.17 -2.90 -30.62
CA ALA A 556 -52.00 -4.01 -31.08
C ALA A 556 -51.11 -5.25 -31.30
N SER A 557 -51.34 -6.33 -30.69
CA SER A 557 -52.28 -7.41 -30.66
C SER A 557 -51.73 -8.67 -31.33
N VAL A 558 -51.87 -9.80 -30.56
CA VAL A 558 -52.14 -11.17 -30.98
C VAL A 558 -51.04 -12.00 -31.69
N ALA A 559 -50.45 -12.93 -30.99
CA ALA A 559 -50.72 -14.39 -30.95
C ALA A 559 -49.75 -15.05 -29.95
#